data_c1342a221ec1d26d763ece8c993fe5a2
#
_entry.id   c1342a221ec1d26d763ece8c993fe5a2
#
_cell.length_a   1.000
_cell.length_b   1.000
_cell.length_c   1.000
_cell.angle_alpha   90.00
_cell.angle_beta   90.00
_cell.angle_gamma   90.00
#
_symmetry.space_group_name_H-M   'P 1'
#
loop_
_entity.id
_entity.type
_entity.pdbx_description
1 polymer ?
#
loop_
_entity_poly.entity_id
_entity_poly.type
_entity_poly.pdbx_seq_one_letter_code
_entity_poly.pdbx_strand_id
1 'polypeptide(L)'
;MINLAYDDKGTGEPVVFISGRGGAGRTWHLHQVPAFLAAGYRCVTFDNRGIGATENAEGFTTATVVADTAALIESLGIGRVRIVAVSMGSYIAQELMVVRSELVSSAVLMATRGRLDRTRQFFHQAEADLDAAGVGLPATYDAKTRLLENFSRKTLNDDAAIADWIAMFSMWPTKLTPGYRCQLDIAPQSNRLPAYRNIAAPVLVIGFSDDVITPPYLGREVADALPNGRYLQIPDTGHLGFLERPEAVNAAMLKFFAGVRA
;
A
#
# COMPACT_ATOMS: atom_id res chain seq x y z
N MET A 1 -17.25 13.71 7.88
CA MET A 1 -15.92 13.23 7.45
C MET A 1 -15.16 12.81 8.68
N ILE A 2 -14.42 11.72 8.64
CA ILE A 2 -13.56 11.30 9.74
C ILE A 2 -12.29 12.17 9.72
N ASN A 3 -11.73 12.42 10.89
CA ASN A 3 -10.44 13.08 10.99
C ASN A 3 -9.36 11.98 11.02
N LEU A 4 -8.60 11.86 9.92
CA LEU A 4 -7.50 10.90 9.85
C LEU A 4 -6.33 11.39 10.72
N ALA A 5 -5.78 10.50 11.54
CA ALA A 5 -4.54 10.77 12.25
C ALA A 5 -3.37 10.77 11.24
N TYR A 6 -2.63 11.85 11.17
CA TYR A 6 -1.53 12.03 10.22
C TYR A 6 -0.29 12.66 10.85
N ASP A 7 0.83 12.48 10.18
CA ASP A 7 2.11 13.11 10.48
C ASP A 7 2.59 13.85 9.22
N ASP A 8 3.09 15.07 9.36
CA ASP A 8 3.46 15.97 8.28
C ASP A 8 4.84 16.55 8.56
N LYS A 9 5.82 16.21 7.73
CA LYS A 9 7.23 16.55 7.93
C LYS A 9 7.87 17.08 6.66
N GLY A 10 8.75 18.08 6.81
CA GLY A 10 9.46 18.72 5.71
C GLY A 10 8.66 19.88 5.09
N THR A 11 9.25 20.56 4.10
CA THR A 11 8.69 21.80 3.53
C THR A 11 8.71 21.83 2.00
N GLY A 12 9.22 20.76 1.36
CA GLY A 12 9.34 20.66 -0.10
C GLY A 12 8.05 20.25 -0.79
N GLU A 13 8.21 19.69 -1.97
CA GLU A 13 7.09 19.16 -2.76
C GLU A 13 6.38 18.03 -2.01
N PRO A 14 5.03 18.06 -1.92
CA PRO A 14 4.31 17.14 -1.06
C PRO A 14 4.22 15.72 -1.63
N VAL A 15 4.52 14.74 -0.78
CA VAL A 15 4.34 13.30 -1.04
C VAL A 15 3.44 12.72 0.03
N VAL A 16 2.32 12.14 -0.37
CA VAL A 16 1.38 11.44 0.52
C VAL A 16 1.64 9.96 0.46
N PHE A 17 1.84 9.33 1.61
CA PHE A 17 2.13 7.90 1.74
C PHE A 17 0.87 7.16 2.19
N ILE A 18 0.40 6.18 1.39
CA ILE A 18 -0.82 5.42 1.65
C ILE A 18 -0.46 3.97 1.96
N SER A 19 -0.72 3.56 3.20
CA SER A 19 -0.37 2.23 3.69
C SER A 19 -1.31 1.14 3.16
N GLY A 20 -0.80 -0.09 3.11
CA GLY A 20 -1.58 -1.29 2.85
C GLY A 20 -2.55 -1.64 3.99
N ARG A 21 -3.27 -2.76 3.85
CA ARG A 21 -4.20 -3.28 4.85
C ARG A 21 -3.51 -3.48 6.20
N GLY A 22 -4.10 -2.98 7.26
CA GLY A 22 -3.58 -3.08 8.62
C GLY A 22 -2.31 -2.27 8.89
N GLY A 23 -1.75 -1.61 7.88
CA GLY A 23 -0.53 -0.82 7.99
C GLY A 23 -0.78 0.58 8.56
N ALA A 24 -0.07 0.94 9.62
CA ALA A 24 -0.07 2.29 10.16
C ALA A 24 0.88 3.21 9.38
N GLY A 25 0.56 4.51 9.32
CA GLY A 25 1.39 5.52 8.67
C GLY A 25 2.83 5.59 9.18
N ARG A 26 3.03 5.28 10.47
CA ARG A 26 4.37 5.23 11.08
C ARG A 26 5.32 4.20 10.44
N THR A 27 4.82 3.19 9.73
CA THR A 27 5.67 2.19 9.05
C THR A 27 6.59 2.83 8.03
N TRP A 28 6.16 3.88 7.36
CA TRP A 28 6.94 4.62 6.39
C TRP A 28 8.15 5.35 6.99
N HIS A 29 8.13 5.61 8.30
CA HIS A 29 9.22 6.28 9.01
C HIS A 29 10.45 5.39 9.24
N LEU A 30 10.35 4.10 8.99
CA LEU A 30 11.49 3.17 9.09
C LEU A 30 12.54 3.47 8.00
N HIS A 31 12.10 3.71 6.76
CA HIS A 31 13.02 3.82 5.62
C HIS A 31 12.64 4.92 4.60
N GLN A 32 11.34 5.03 4.24
CA GLN A 32 10.92 5.88 3.12
C GLN A 32 10.91 7.36 3.50
N VAL A 33 10.28 7.72 4.60
CA VAL A 33 10.21 9.12 5.06
C VAL A 33 11.61 9.73 5.24
N PRO A 34 12.57 9.08 5.93
CA PRO A 34 13.92 9.61 6.03
C PRO A 34 14.60 9.86 4.68
N ALA A 35 14.46 8.93 3.73
CA ALA A 35 15.04 9.06 2.39
C ALA A 35 14.41 10.22 1.59
N PHE A 36 13.09 10.40 1.69
CA PHE A 36 12.36 11.45 1.00
C PHE A 36 12.63 12.83 1.61
N LEU A 37 12.72 12.93 2.94
CA LEU A 37 13.11 14.17 3.62
C LEU A 37 14.53 14.58 3.24
N ALA A 38 15.48 13.64 3.18
CA ALA A 38 16.84 13.88 2.73
C ALA A 38 16.91 14.36 1.26
N ALA A 39 15.94 13.92 0.44
CA ALA A 39 15.78 14.39 -0.95
C ALA A 39 14.99 15.71 -1.08
N GLY A 40 14.59 16.34 0.04
CA GLY A 40 13.95 17.66 0.06
C GLY A 40 12.42 17.63 -0.13
N TYR A 41 11.76 16.50 0.01
CA TYR A 41 10.30 16.40 -0.06
C TYR A 41 9.63 16.73 1.27
N ARG A 42 8.36 17.16 1.20
CA ARG A 42 7.43 17.16 2.35
C ARG A 42 6.68 15.85 2.37
N CYS A 43 6.72 15.13 3.49
CA CYS A 43 6.16 13.78 3.64
C CYS A 43 4.92 13.82 4.54
N VAL A 44 3.78 13.40 4.01
CA VAL A 44 2.53 13.22 4.77
C VAL A 44 2.25 11.73 4.87
N THR A 45 2.21 11.19 6.07
CA THR A 45 1.82 9.81 6.38
C THR A 45 0.58 9.82 7.24
N PHE A 46 -0.31 8.85 7.09
CA PHE A 46 -1.53 8.80 7.88
C PHE A 46 -1.98 7.36 8.15
N ASP A 47 -2.78 7.22 9.20
CA ASP A 47 -3.45 5.96 9.51
C ASP A 47 -4.78 5.91 8.75
N ASN A 48 -4.95 4.90 7.89
CA ASN A 48 -6.22 4.67 7.21
C ASN A 48 -7.35 4.44 8.22
N ARG A 49 -8.59 4.75 7.82
CA ARG A 49 -9.79 4.50 8.61
C ARG A 49 -9.76 3.11 9.26
N GLY A 50 -10.00 3.04 10.56
CA GLY A 50 -10.06 1.82 11.36
C GLY A 50 -8.71 1.26 11.78
N ILE A 51 -7.59 1.97 11.56
CA ILE A 51 -6.23 1.56 11.93
C ILE A 51 -5.55 2.64 12.76
N GLY A 52 -4.68 2.19 13.66
CA GLY A 52 -3.77 3.04 14.42
C GLY A 52 -4.51 4.04 15.31
N ALA A 53 -4.18 5.32 15.15
CA ALA A 53 -4.79 6.42 15.89
C ALA A 53 -6.03 7.01 15.19
N THR A 54 -6.38 6.58 13.96
CA THR A 54 -7.65 6.90 13.34
C THR A 54 -8.74 6.04 13.97
N GLU A 55 -9.81 6.68 14.47
CA GLU A 55 -10.89 5.99 15.18
C GLU A 55 -11.43 4.80 14.42
N ASN A 56 -11.77 3.76 15.18
CA ASN A 56 -12.33 2.53 14.65
C ASN A 56 -13.73 2.79 14.10
N ALA A 57 -13.87 2.79 12.81
CA ALA A 57 -15.13 2.98 12.11
C ALA A 57 -15.55 1.68 11.44
N GLU A 58 -16.84 1.39 11.47
CA GLU A 58 -17.45 0.23 10.84
C GLU A 58 -18.17 0.65 9.55
N GLY A 59 -18.41 -0.31 8.66
CA GLY A 59 -19.29 -0.13 7.50
C GLY A 59 -18.76 0.78 6.42
N PHE A 60 -17.44 0.94 6.28
CA PHE A 60 -16.85 1.73 5.21
C PHE A 60 -16.48 0.89 3.98
N THR A 61 -16.41 1.54 2.83
CA THR A 61 -16.16 0.95 1.52
C THR A 61 -14.93 1.57 0.86
N THR A 62 -14.54 1.05 -0.31
CA THR A 62 -13.50 1.67 -1.15
C THR A 62 -13.80 3.15 -1.42
N ALA A 63 -15.04 3.51 -1.76
CA ALA A 63 -15.42 4.90 -2.00
C ALA A 63 -15.22 5.78 -0.75
N THR A 64 -15.48 5.23 0.43
CA THR A 64 -15.27 5.94 1.70
C THR A 64 -13.80 6.26 1.94
N VAL A 65 -12.89 5.28 1.83
CA VAL A 65 -11.45 5.50 2.08
C VAL A 65 -10.79 6.37 1.01
N VAL A 66 -11.29 6.33 -0.22
CA VAL A 66 -10.87 7.24 -1.29
C VAL A 66 -11.29 8.68 -0.96
N ALA A 67 -12.54 8.88 -0.51
CA ALA A 67 -13.03 10.20 -0.09
C ALA A 67 -12.29 10.74 1.13
N ASP A 68 -11.95 9.89 2.10
CA ASP A 68 -11.14 10.28 3.26
C ASP A 68 -9.74 10.75 2.85
N THR A 69 -9.09 10.03 1.92
CA THR A 69 -7.77 10.40 1.39
C THR A 69 -7.84 11.74 0.64
N ALA A 70 -8.87 11.94 -0.19
CA ALA A 70 -9.10 13.20 -0.89
C ALA A 70 -9.29 14.36 0.11
N ALA A 71 -10.15 14.17 1.11
CA ALA A 71 -10.42 15.17 2.14
C ALA A 71 -9.18 15.55 2.96
N LEU A 72 -8.31 14.57 3.27
CA LEU A 72 -7.02 14.86 3.92
C LEU A 72 -6.16 15.77 3.04
N ILE A 73 -5.96 15.42 1.76
CA ILE A 73 -5.14 16.22 0.83
C ILE A 73 -5.71 17.66 0.72
N GLU A 74 -7.02 17.80 0.57
CA GLU A 74 -7.69 19.10 0.50
C GLU A 74 -7.54 19.92 1.78
N SER A 75 -7.70 19.28 2.94
CA SER A 75 -7.60 19.95 4.24
C SER A 75 -6.21 20.52 4.54
N LEU A 76 -5.17 19.91 3.97
CA LEU A 76 -3.80 20.36 4.12
C LEU A 76 -3.47 21.59 3.23
N GLY A 77 -4.32 21.90 2.25
CA GLY A 77 -4.12 23.07 1.35
C GLY A 77 -2.83 23.02 0.53
N ILE A 78 -2.31 21.80 0.25
CA ILE A 78 -0.99 21.59 -0.39
C ILE A 78 -1.06 21.45 -1.91
N GLY A 79 -2.23 21.65 -2.51
CA GLY A 79 -2.43 21.53 -3.95
C GLY A 79 -2.36 20.07 -4.44
N ARG A 80 -1.81 19.89 -5.64
CA ARG A 80 -1.57 18.54 -6.19
C ARG A 80 -0.42 17.87 -5.46
N VAL A 81 -0.58 16.58 -5.17
CA VAL A 81 0.42 15.80 -4.44
C VAL A 81 1.04 14.70 -5.30
N ARG A 82 2.22 14.27 -4.93
CA ARG A 82 2.77 12.97 -5.32
C ARG A 82 2.24 11.91 -4.36
N ILE A 83 2.03 10.69 -4.85
CA ILE A 83 1.60 9.57 -4.01
C ILE A 83 2.65 8.47 -4.01
N VAL A 84 2.93 7.91 -2.83
CA VAL A 84 3.62 6.63 -2.65
C VAL A 84 2.66 5.70 -1.94
N ALA A 85 2.36 4.55 -2.53
CA ALA A 85 1.36 3.65 -1.99
C ALA A 85 1.77 2.18 -2.11
N VAL A 86 1.26 1.32 -1.20
CA VAL A 86 1.50 -0.12 -1.22
C VAL A 86 0.22 -0.92 -1.03
N SER A 87 0.05 -2.03 -1.78
CA SER A 87 -1.04 -3.00 -1.60
C SER A 87 -2.43 -2.34 -1.67
N MET A 88 -3.25 -2.46 -0.63
CA MET A 88 -4.53 -1.77 -0.50
C MET A 88 -4.39 -0.25 -0.74
N GLY A 89 -3.34 0.37 -0.22
CA GLY A 89 -3.05 1.79 -0.44
C GLY A 89 -2.85 2.12 -1.92
N SER A 90 -2.19 1.24 -2.68
CA SER A 90 -2.05 1.39 -4.14
C SER A 90 -3.39 1.33 -4.85
N TYR A 91 -4.31 0.46 -4.40
CA TYR A 91 -5.65 0.41 -4.93
C TYR A 91 -6.45 1.67 -4.60
N ILE A 92 -6.35 2.18 -3.36
CA ILE A 92 -6.95 3.48 -2.98
C ILE A 92 -6.42 4.60 -3.87
N ALA A 93 -5.11 4.66 -4.11
CA ALA A 93 -4.49 5.66 -4.98
C ALA A 93 -4.98 5.56 -6.44
N GLN A 94 -5.15 4.36 -6.97
CA GLN A 94 -5.70 4.13 -8.31
C GLN A 94 -7.13 4.69 -8.41
N GLU A 95 -8.00 4.34 -7.45
CA GLU A 95 -9.38 4.83 -7.44
C GLU A 95 -9.46 6.34 -7.21
N LEU A 96 -8.58 6.90 -6.37
CA LEU A 96 -8.46 8.36 -6.19
C LEU A 96 -8.12 9.05 -7.51
N MET A 97 -7.13 8.54 -8.26
CA MET A 97 -6.76 9.10 -9.57
C MET A 97 -7.86 8.98 -10.61
N VAL A 98 -8.77 8.00 -10.50
CA VAL A 98 -9.94 7.87 -11.39
C VAL A 98 -10.99 8.94 -11.08
N VAL A 99 -11.28 9.23 -9.81
CA VAL A 99 -12.39 10.10 -9.40
C VAL A 99 -11.97 11.53 -9.04
N ARG A 100 -10.69 11.76 -8.71
CA ARG A 100 -10.13 13.05 -8.27
C ARG A 100 -8.74 13.27 -8.88
N SER A 101 -8.66 13.15 -10.21
CA SER A 101 -7.39 13.26 -10.96
C SER A 101 -6.64 14.57 -10.73
N GLU A 102 -7.36 15.64 -10.40
CA GLU A 102 -6.81 16.99 -10.14
C GLU A 102 -5.97 17.05 -8.86
N LEU A 103 -6.13 16.10 -7.93
CA LEU A 103 -5.37 16.07 -6.68
C LEU A 103 -3.99 15.41 -6.83
N VAL A 104 -3.74 14.65 -7.89
CA VAL A 104 -2.54 13.82 -8.02
C VAL A 104 -1.68 14.25 -9.19
N SER A 105 -0.43 14.62 -8.92
CA SER A 105 0.55 15.01 -9.96
C SER A 105 1.28 13.79 -10.54
N SER A 106 1.63 12.81 -9.71
CA SER A 106 2.25 11.55 -10.10
C SER A 106 2.15 10.52 -8.97
N ALA A 107 2.32 9.23 -9.28
CA ALA A 107 2.23 8.20 -8.24
C ALA A 107 3.26 7.08 -8.41
N VAL A 108 3.69 6.50 -7.29
CA VAL A 108 4.36 5.19 -7.22
C VAL A 108 3.42 4.21 -6.53
N LEU A 109 3.07 3.14 -7.23
CA LEU A 109 2.16 2.10 -6.77
C LEU A 109 2.93 0.79 -6.61
N MET A 110 3.08 0.31 -5.37
CA MET A 110 3.80 -0.92 -5.07
C MET A 110 2.84 -2.06 -4.76
N ALA A 111 3.18 -3.28 -5.17
CA ALA A 111 2.41 -4.48 -4.83
C ALA A 111 0.91 -4.32 -5.14
N THR A 112 0.57 -3.98 -6.38
CA THR A 112 -0.79 -3.59 -6.77
C THR A 112 -1.44 -4.52 -7.79
N ARG A 113 -2.75 -4.35 -7.98
CA ARG A 113 -3.58 -5.05 -8.96
C ARG A 113 -4.78 -4.20 -9.38
N GLY A 114 -5.31 -4.46 -10.57
CA GLY A 114 -6.55 -3.84 -11.08
C GLY A 114 -7.73 -4.82 -11.15
N ARG A 115 -7.52 -6.09 -10.78
CA ARG A 115 -8.54 -7.16 -10.75
C ARG A 115 -8.11 -8.27 -9.80
N LEU A 116 -9.04 -9.14 -9.45
CA LEU A 116 -8.74 -10.42 -8.80
C LEU A 116 -8.66 -11.51 -9.89
N ASP A 117 -7.61 -12.32 -9.85
CA ASP A 117 -7.56 -13.60 -10.53
C ASP A 117 -8.24 -14.70 -9.69
N ARG A 118 -8.34 -15.93 -10.20
CA ARG A 118 -8.99 -17.04 -9.48
C ARG A 118 -8.35 -17.34 -8.13
N THR A 119 -7.01 -17.27 -8.06
CA THR A 119 -6.29 -17.55 -6.82
C THR A 119 -6.56 -16.46 -5.78
N ARG A 120 -6.56 -15.18 -6.17
CA ARG A 120 -6.84 -14.05 -5.25
C ARG A 120 -8.30 -14.00 -4.86
N GLN A 121 -9.23 -14.41 -5.73
CA GLN A 121 -10.63 -14.61 -5.35
C GLN A 121 -10.75 -15.68 -4.27
N PHE A 122 -10.06 -16.82 -4.43
CA PHE A 122 -10.06 -17.88 -3.43
C PHE A 122 -9.43 -17.43 -2.10
N PHE A 123 -8.29 -16.71 -2.14
CA PHE A 123 -7.66 -16.18 -0.92
C PHE A 123 -8.56 -15.19 -0.18
N HIS A 124 -9.20 -14.30 -0.92
CA HIS A 124 -10.17 -13.36 -0.34
C HIS A 124 -11.35 -14.09 0.32
N GLN A 125 -11.90 -15.13 -0.34
CA GLN A 125 -12.95 -15.95 0.24
C GLN A 125 -12.48 -16.68 1.50
N ALA A 126 -11.29 -17.28 1.49
CA ALA A 126 -10.73 -17.97 2.65
C ALA A 126 -10.52 -17.04 3.86
N GLU A 127 -10.08 -15.80 3.63
CA GLU A 127 -9.98 -14.77 4.68
C GLU A 127 -11.37 -14.39 5.22
N ALA A 128 -12.38 -14.24 4.35
CA ALA A 128 -13.75 -13.94 4.75
C ALA A 128 -14.38 -15.10 5.54
N ASP A 129 -14.14 -16.34 5.13
CA ASP A 129 -14.64 -17.54 5.82
C ASP A 129 -14.00 -17.69 7.21
N LEU A 130 -12.69 -17.44 7.32
CA LEU A 130 -11.98 -17.43 8.62
C LEU A 130 -12.55 -16.36 9.57
N ASP A 131 -12.79 -15.17 9.04
CA ASP A 131 -13.38 -14.06 9.80
C ASP A 131 -14.81 -14.41 10.25
N ALA A 132 -15.64 -14.93 9.34
CA ALA A 132 -17.02 -15.35 9.65
C ALA A 132 -17.08 -16.47 10.69
N ALA A 133 -16.10 -17.38 10.69
CA ALA A 133 -15.98 -18.44 11.68
C ALA A 133 -15.63 -17.90 13.08
N GLY A 134 -15.18 -16.66 13.21
CA GLY A 134 -14.78 -16.05 14.48
C GLY A 134 -13.57 -16.73 15.15
N VAL A 135 -12.77 -17.47 14.38
CA VAL A 135 -11.62 -18.23 14.89
C VAL A 135 -10.36 -17.37 14.80
N GLY A 136 -9.79 -17.03 15.96
CA GLY A 136 -8.47 -16.42 16.01
C GLY A 136 -7.37 -17.48 15.79
N LEU A 137 -6.39 -17.18 14.95
CA LEU A 137 -5.22 -18.03 14.80
C LEU A 137 -4.31 -17.93 16.03
N PRO A 138 -3.69 -19.06 16.49
CA PRO A 138 -2.61 -18.97 17.48
C PRO A 138 -1.53 -18.03 17.02
N ALA A 139 -0.97 -17.20 17.92
CA ALA A 139 -0.01 -16.14 17.57
C ALA A 139 1.18 -16.63 16.70
N THR A 140 1.73 -17.80 17.02
CA THR A 140 2.81 -18.39 16.23
C THR A 140 2.39 -18.85 14.84
N TYR A 141 1.12 -19.27 14.69
CA TYR A 141 0.58 -19.67 13.39
C TYR A 141 0.25 -18.45 12.52
N ASP A 142 -0.30 -17.40 13.12
CA ASP A 142 -0.50 -16.09 12.47
C ASP A 142 0.85 -15.53 11.98
N ALA A 143 1.86 -15.50 12.85
CA ALA A 143 3.20 -15.07 12.48
C ALA A 143 3.78 -15.89 11.31
N LYS A 144 3.69 -17.23 11.37
CA LYS A 144 4.13 -18.11 10.28
C LYS A 144 3.46 -17.76 8.96
N THR A 145 2.14 -17.61 8.96
CA THR A 145 1.38 -17.30 7.74
C THR A 145 1.81 -15.95 7.16
N ARG A 146 1.91 -14.93 8.00
CA ARG A 146 2.34 -13.59 7.60
C ARG A 146 3.78 -13.57 7.06
N LEU A 147 4.69 -14.36 7.64
CA LEU A 147 6.05 -14.48 7.13
C LEU A 147 6.06 -15.07 5.71
N LEU A 148 5.34 -16.18 5.50
CA LEU A 148 5.28 -16.85 4.19
C LEU A 148 4.62 -15.99 3.10
N GLU A 149 3.64 -15.16 3.47
CA GLU A 149 2.93 -14.31 2.52
C GLU A 149 3.67 -13.02 2.18
N ASN A 150 4.48 -12.50 3.11
CA ASN A 150 5.03 -11.15 3.00
C ASN A 150 6.50 -11.09 2.60
N PHE A 151 7.27 -12.16 2.79
CA PHE A 151 8.72 -12.14 2.55
C PHE A 151 9.14 -13.06 1.40
N SER A 152 10.23 -12.67 0.75
CA SER A 152 10.88 -13.47 -0.29
C SER A 152 11.50 -14.74 0.27
N ARG A 153 11.69 -15.73 -0.61
CA ARG A 153 12.43 -16.95 -0.24
C ARG A 153 13.83 -16.64 0.27
N LYS A 154 14.46 -15.61 -0.27
CA LYS A 154 15.80 -15.18 0.14
C LYS A 154 15.82 -14.72 1.59
N THR A 155 14.87 -13.86 1.99
CA THR A 155 14.76 -13.40 3.38
C THR A 155 14.33 -14.52 4.32
N LEU A 156 13.41 -15.41 3.90
CA LEU A 156 12.96 -16.55 4.71
C LEU A 156 14.06 -17.58 4.97
N ASN A 157 15.08 -17.66 4.12
CA ASN A 157 16.22 -18.58 4.26
C ASN A 157 17.49 -17.90 4.81
N ASP A 158 17.39 -16.66 5.26
CA ASP A 158 18.47 -15.92 5.91
C ASP A 158 18.15 -15.77 7.40
N ASP A 159 18.79 -16.58 8.24
CA ASP A 159 18.55 -16.64 9.69
C ASP A 159 18.72 -15.27 10.38
N ALA A 160 19.65 -14.46 9.93
CA ALA A 160 19.89 -13.14 10.49
C ALA A 160 18.80 -12.14 10.07
N ALA A 161 18.43 -12.11 8.79
CA ALA A 161 17.43 -11.21 8.26
C ALA A 161 16.02 -11.52 8.77
N ILE A 162 15.69 -12.79 9.00
CA ILE A 162 14.33 -13.20 9.41
C ILE A 162 14.07 -13.12 10.92
N ALA A 163 15.14 -13.12 11.74
CA ALA A 163 15.02 -13.20 13.20
C ALA A 163 14.14 -12.08 13.80
N ASP A 164 14.39 -10.85 13.40
CA ASP A 164 13.64 -9.68 13.89
C ASP A 164 12.17 -9.70 13.43
N TRP A 165 11.90 -10.20 12.21
CA TRP A 165 10.55 -10.35 11.69
C TRP A 165 9.76 -11.42 12.42
N ILE A 166 10.40 -12.56 12.75
CA ILE A 166 9.79 -13.62 13.58
C ILE A 166 9.42 -13.04 14.95
N ALA A 167 10.35 -12.35 15.60
CA ALA A 167 10.11 -11.72 16.90
C ALA A 167 8.96 -10.71 16.84
N MET A 168 8.99 -9.82 15.87
CA MET A 168 7.99 -8.78 15.70
C MET A 168 6.59 -9.35 15.42
N PHE A 169 6.44 -10.28 14.48
CA PHE A 169 5.14 -10.84 14.13
C PHE A 169 4.58 -11.73 15.24
N SER A 170 5.45 -12.42 16.00
CA SER A 170 5.01 -13.20 17.18
C SER A 170 4.54 -12.31 18.33
N MET A 171 5.18 -11.14 18.50
CA MET A 171 4.83 -10.20 19.56
C MET A 171 3.54 -9.41 19.25
N TRP A 172 3.28 -9.15 17.96
CA TRP A 172 2.11 -8.39 17.51
C TRP A 172 1.26 -9.21 16.50
N PRO A 173 0.47 -10.19 16.99
CA PRO A 173 -0.43 -10.94 16.14
C PRO A 173 -1.50 -10.02 15.53
N THR A 174 -2.06 -10.45 14.41
CA THR A 174 -3.13 -9.73 13.70
C THR A 174 -4.35 -9.56 14.62
N LYS A 175 -4.77 -8.31 14.80
CA LYS A 175 -6.00 -8.00 15.54
C LYS A 175 -7.13 -7.75 14.54
N LEU A 176 -8.11 -8.63 14.54
CA LEU A 176 -9.31 -8.51 13.71
C LEU A 176 -10.29 -7.50 14.34
N THR A 177 -9.88 -6.21 14.37
CA THR A 177 -10.78 -5.12 14.79
C THR A 177 -11.89 -4.91 13.75
N PRO A 178 -13.02 -4.29 14.09
CA PRO A 178 -14.06 -3.96 13.11
C PRO A 178 -13.51 -3.17 11.92
N GLY A 179 -12.64 -2.19 12.16
CA GLY A 179 -11.99 -1.43 11.08
C GLY A 179 -11.07 -2.27 10.20
N TYR A 180 -10.29 -3.19 10.78
CA TYR A 180 -9.47 -4.12 10.01
C TYR A 180 -10.33 -5.04 9.12
N ARG A 181 -11.47 -5.53 9.65
CA ARG A 181 -12.44 -6.36 8.91
C ARG A 181 -12.98 -5.62 7.68
N CYS A 182 -13.38 -4.34 7.83
CA CYS A 182 -13.80 -3.54 6.70
C CYS A 182 -12.70 -3.39 5.64
N GLN A 183 -11.42 -3.37 6.03
CA GLN A 183 -10.31 -3.29 5.07
C GLN A 183 -10.12 -4.58 4.26
N LEU A 184 -10.65 -5.74 4.68
CA LEU A 184 -10.65 -6.97 3.87
C LEU A 184 -11.38 -6.75 2.53
N ASP A 185 -12.44 -5.95 2.53
CA ASP A 185 -13.27 -5.69 1.35
C ASP A 185 -12.76 -4.53 0.48
N ILE A 186 -11.66 -3.86 0.87
CA ILE A 186 -11.04 -2.81 0.06
C ILE A 186 -10.16 -3.46 -1.02
N ALA A 187 -10.80 -3.98 -2.04
CA ALA A 187 -10.17 -4.67 -3.16
C ALA A 187 -11.00 -4.47 -4.45
N PRO A 188 -10.43 -4.69 -5.64
CA PRO A 188 -11.19 -4.64 -6.88
C PRO A 188 -12.30 -5.69 -6.90
N GLN A 189 -13.57 -5.25 -6.83
CA GLN A 189 -14.74 -6.15 -6.94
C GLN A 189 -15.05 -6.53 -8.38
N SER A 190 -14.44 -5.83 -9.35
CA SER A 190 -14.54 -6.08 -10.79
C SER A 190 -13.23 -5.74 -11.46
N ASN A 191 -13.10 -6.02 -12.77
CA ASN A 191 -11.94 -5.59 -13.53
C ASN A 191 -11.93 -4.05 -13.70
N ARG A 192 -10.99 -3.38 -13.03
CA ARG A 192 -10.82 -1.92 -13.02
C ARG A 192 -9.87 -1.40 -14.10
N LEU A 193 -9.10 -2.27 -14.75
CA LEU A 193 -8.11 -1.87 -15.78
C LEU A 193 -8.67 -0.94 -16.88
N PRO A 194 -9.92 -1.13 -17.37
CA PRO A 194 -10.50 -0.17 -18.33
C PRO A 194 -10.62 1.26 -17.80
N ALA A 195 -10.93 1.44 -16.51
CA ALA A 195 -11.03 2.76 -15.90
C ALA A 195 -9.67 3.46 -15.77
N TYR A 196 -8.59 2.70 -15.58
CA TYR A 196 -7.24 3.23 -15.43
C TYR A 196 -6.67 3.84 -16.71
N ARG A 197 -7.24 3.54 -17.87
CA ARG A 197 -6.91 4.18 -19.16
C ARG A 197 -7.14 5.69 -19.18
N ASN A 198 -7.95 6.19 -18.25
CA ASN A 198 -8.25 7.62 -18.10
C ASN A 198 -7.33 8.34 -17.11
N ILE A 199 -6.41 7.66 -16.46
CA ILE A 199 -5.45 8.24 -15.51
C ILE A 199 -4.31 8.87 -16.29
N ALA A 200 -4.33 10.20 -16.43
CA ALA A 200 -3.30 10.93 -17.18
C ALA A 200 -1.99 11.16 -16.40
N ALA A 201 -2.04 11.08 -15.07
CA ALA A 201 -0.85 11.27 -14.22
C ALA A 201 0.24 10.24 -14.56
N PRO A 202 1.54 10.60 -14.58
CA PRO A 202 2.62 9.63 -14.66
C PRO A 202 2.62 8.69 -13.45
N VAL A 203 2.75 7.39 -13.70
CA VAL A 203 2.73 6.36 -12.65
C VAL A 203 3.88 5.38 -12.82
N LEU A 204 4.62 5.12 -11.76
CA LEU A 204 5.54 3.99 -11.66
C LEU A 204 4.84 2.87 -10.86
N VAL A 205 4.69 1.70 -11.46
CA VAL A 205 4.25 0.49 -10.77
C VAL A 205 5.47 -0.35 -10.42
N ILE A 206 5.64 -0.67 -9.14
CA ILE A 206 6.72 -1.54 -8.65
C ILE A 206 6.10 -2.88 -8.25
N GLY A 207 6.50 -3.95 -8.95
CA GLY A 207 6.21 -5.33 -8.59
C GLY A 207 7.37 -5.94 -7.80
N PHE A 208 7.07 -6.86 -6.90
CA PHE A 208 8.03 -7.61 -6.11
C PHE A 208 8.06 -9.06 -6.59
N SER A 209 9.25 -9.61 -6.90
CA SER A 209 9.37 -10.86 -7.66
C SER A 209 8.71 -12.07 -7.00
N ASP A 210 8.74 -12.15 -5.67
CA ASP A 210 8.26 -13.27 -4.87
C ASP A 210 6.91 -12.98 -4.18
N ASP A 211 6.25 -11.87 -4.56
CA ASP A 211 4.96 -11.48 -3.99
C ASP A 211 3.86 -12.47 -4.39
N VAL A 212 3.32 -13.19 -3.41
CA VAL A 212 2.24 -14.16 -3.59
C VAL A 212 0.85 -13.54 -3.39
N ILE A 213 0.75 -12.37 -2.73
CA ILE A 213 -0.50 -11.65 -2.46
C ILE A 213 -0.92 -10.85 -3.70
N THR A 214 0.02 -10.08 -4.26
CA THR A 214 -0.17 -9.31 -5.50
C THR A 214 0.96 -9.62 -6.48
N PRO A 215 0.91 -10.80 -7.15
CA PRO A 215 1.99 -11.22 -8.03
C PRO A 215 2.37 -10.17 -9.07
N PRO A 216 3.64 -10.10 -9.46
CA PRO A 216 4.18 -9.06 -10.33
C PRO A 216 3.38 -8.84 -11.63
N TYR A 217 2.81 -9.91 -12.21
CA TYR A 217 2.05 -9.79 -13.46
C TYR A 217 0.76 -8.96 -13.30
N LEU A 218 0.11 -8.97 -12.13
CA LEU A 218 -1.07 -8.14 -11.87
C LEU A 218 -0.71 -6.64 -11.79
N GLY A 219 0.45 -6.32 -11.23
CA GLY A 219 1.00 -4.96 -11.26
C GLY A 219 1.38 -4.52 -12.67
N ARG A 220 1.95 -5.43 -13.48
CA ARG A 220 2.25 -5.16 -14.89
C ARG A 220 0.98 -4.84 -15.69
N GLU A 221 -0.11 -5.60 -15.49
CA GLU A 221 -1.41 -5.29 -16.12
C GLU A 221 -1.90 -3.87 -15.78
N VAL A 222 -1.67 -3.40 -14.54
CA VAL A 222 -1.99 -2.03 -14.15
C VAL A 222 -1.13 -1.03 -14.91
N ALA A 223 0.19 -1.24 -14.95
CA ALA A 223 1.11 -0.36 -15.69
C ALA A 223 0.77 -0.28 -17.19
N ASP A 224 0.43 -1.41 -17.81
CA ASP A 224 0.09 -1.51 -19.23
C ASP A 224 -1.28 -0.85 -19.54
N ALA A 225 -2.18 -0.77 -18.55
CA ALA A 225 -3.46 -0.08 -18.70
C ALA A 225 -3.34 1.45 -18.59
N LEU A 226 -2.31 1.96 -17.93
CA LEU A 226 -2.10 3.39 -17.70
C LEU A 226 -1.43 4.06 -18.92
N PRO A 227 -1.94 5.18 -19.46
CA PRO A 227 -1.31 5.87 -20.60
C PRO A 227 0.13 6.29 -20.37
N ASN A 228 0.46 6.69 -19.14
CA ASN A 228 1.80 7.11 -18.72
C ASN A 228 2.37 6.17 -17.65
N GLY A 229 2.03 4.88 -17.74
CA GLY A 229 2.48 3.83 -16.84
C GLY A 229 3.90 3.37 -17.16
N ARG A 230 4.70 3.17 -16.09
CA ARG A 230 6.01 2.51 -16.16
C ARG A 230 5.99 1.35 -15.19
N TYR A 231 6.65 0.26 -15.53
CA TYR A 231 6.77 -0.91 -14.67
C TYR A 231 8.23 -1.19 -14.31
N LEU A 232 8.46 -1.48 -13.03
CA LEU A 232 9.74 -1.96 -12.52
C LEU A 232 9.48 -3.18 -11.62
N GLN A 233 10.30 -4.23 -11.75
CA GLN A 233 10.28 -5.35 -10.83
C GLN A 233 11.54 -5.35 -9.98
N ILE A 234 11.38 -5.44 -8.66
CA ILE A 234 12.50 -5.60 -7.72
C ILE A 234 12.67 -7.11 -7.44
N PRO A 235 13.86 -7.67 -7.72
CA PRO A 235 14.13 -9.08 -7.48
C PRO A 235 14.30 -9.40 -6.00
N ASP A 236 14.13 -10.69 -5.64
CA ASP A 236 14.34 -11.21 -4.28
C ASP A 236 13.52 -10.45 -3.21
N THR A 237 12.28 -10.13 -3.52
CA THR A 237 11.37 -9.39 -2.62
C THR A 237 9.97 -10.01 -2.61
N GLY A 238 9.40 -10.14 -1.42
CA GLY A 238 7.99 -10.50 -1.20
C GLY A 238 7.08 -9.27 -1.15
N HIS A 239 5.87 -9.44 -0.63
CA HIS A 239 4.85 -8.37 -0.58
C HIS A 239 5.31 -7.10 0.16
N LEU A 240 6.13 -7.26 1.20
CA LEU A 240 6.74 -6.15 1.94
C LEU A 240 8.11 -5.74 1.37
N GLY A 241 8.32 -5.85 0.06
CA GLY A 241 9.59 -5.56 -0.60
C GLY A 241 10.16 -4.17 -0.30
N PHE A 242 9.30 -3.19 -0.01
CA PHE A 242 9.73 -1.84 0.41
C PHE A 242 10.40 -1.81 1.80
N LEU A 243 10.22 -2.87 2.60
CA LEU A 243 10.89 -3.08 3.88
C LEU A 243 12.06 -4.08 3.75
N GLU A 244 11.97 -5.04 2.81
CA GLU A 244 13.04 -6.02 2.58
C GLU A 244 14.25 -5.43 1.86
N ARG A 245 14.01 -4.52 0.91
CA ARG A 245 15.06 -3.88 0.08
C ARG A 245 14.81 -2.37 -0.02
N PRO A 246 14.80 -1.65 1.11
CA PRO A 246 14.39 -0.25 1.17
C PRO A 246 15.27 0.66 0.30
N GLU A 247 16.57 0.40 0.20
CA GLU A 247 17.50 1.22 -0.58
C GLU A 247 17.16 1.16 -2.07
N ALA A 248 16.93 -0.05 -2.61
CA ALA A 248 16.60 -0.25 -4.03
C ALA A 248 15.23 0.38 -4.37
N VAL A 249 14.25 0.21 -3.48
CA VAL A 249 12.90 0.75 -3.66
C VAL A 249 12.93 2.29 -3.56
N ASN A 250 13.59 2.85 -2.55
CA ASN A 250 13.72 4.30 -2.38
C ASN A 250 14.43 4.95 -3.57
N ALA A 251 15.54 4.35 -4.04
CA ALA A 251 16.26 4.85 -5.21
C ALA A 251 15.37 4.85 -6.48
N ALA A 252 14.57 3.80 -6.69
CA ALA A 252 13.64 3.72 -7.82
C ALA A 252 12.56 4.81 -7.76
N MET A 253 11.94 5.01 -6.58
CA MET A 253 10.90 6.02 -6.36
C MET A 253 11.45 7.44 -6.56
N LEU A 254 12.58 7.77 -5.93
CA LEU A 254 13.20 9.10 -6.03
C LEU A 254 13.66 9.39 -7.46
N LYS A 255 14.26 8.42 -8.16
CA LYS A 255 14.61 8.54 -9.58
C LYS A 255 13.40 8.84 -10.45
N PHE A 256 12.28 8.14 -10.21
CA PHE A 256 11.05 8.37 -10.95
C PHE A 256 10.53 9.79 -10.71
N PHE A 257 10.42 10.23 -9.46
CA PHE A 257 9.91 11.56 -9.13
C PHE A 257 10.81 12.70 -9.62
N ALA A 258 12.11 12.51 -9.64
CA ALA A 258 13.02 13.49 -10.23
C ALA A 258 12.86 13.63 -11.76
N GLY A 259 12.39 12.58 -12.43
CA GLY A 259 12.18 12.54 -13.89
C GLY A 259 10.78 12.98 -14.35
N VAL A 260 9.87 13.32 -13.43
CA VAL A 260 8.51 13.81 -13.77
C VAL A 260 8.27 15.17 -13.12
N ARG A 261 7.71 16.10 -13.92
CA ARG A 261 7.34 17.44 -13.41
C ARG A 261 6.11 17.33 -12.50
N ALA A 262 6.06 18.18 -11.48
CA ALA A 262 4.91 18.31 -10.59
C ALA A 262 3.67 18.87 -11.28
#